data_6a1d74fe78c99f4df1ab7c75ceafd1a6
#
_entry.id   6a1d74fe78c99f4df1ab7c75ceafd1a6
#
_cell.length_a   1.000
_cell.length_b   1.000
_cell.length_c   1.000
_cell.angle_alpha   90.00
_cell.angle_beta   90.00
_cell.angle_gamma   90.00
#
_symmetry.space_group_name_H-M   'P 1'
#
loop_
_entity.id
_entity.type
_entity.pdbx_description
1 polymer ?
#
loop_
_entity_poly.entity_id
_entity_poly.type
_entity_poly.pdbx_seq_one_letter_code
_entity_poly.pdbx_strand_id
1 'polypeptide(L)'
;MKLLPFLFLFIPFNFFGADELSCGTIECENFKVNIYNNAELQNGLSTYMNYCYGCHSLKYSRYKRIAEDLEIPIELYVSNLIYDDSKPGELMQISLNKEDAVNWLGAVPPDLTLEARVRKPEWIYTYLKSFYSDSSRPYGVNNLVYKNVSMPHVLEDLQNSMSENDFNKTMADLTNFLVYVSDPSARERQQLGVYVLLFLLLFTAFAFLLYREYKKELK
;
A
#
# COMPACT_ATOMS: atom_id res chain seq x y z
N MET A 1 -49.78 24.18 11.97
CA MET A 1 -48.48 23.55 12.31
C MET A 1 -47.47 23.94 11.24
N LYS A 2 -46.56 24.83 11.56
CA LYS A 2 -45.62 25.41 10.58
C LYS A 2 -44.59 24.36 10.20
N LEU A 3 -44.50 24.01 8.90
CA LEU A 3 -43.41 23.21 8.34
C LEU A 3 -42.12 23.96 8.55
N LEU A 4 -41.26 23.43 9.41
CA LEU A 4 -39.86 23.81 9.47
C LEU A 4 -39.21 23.25 8.19
N PRO A 5 -38.67 24.08 7.29
CA PRO A 5 -37.90 23.55 6.19
C PRO A 5 -36.64 22.87 6.80
N PHE A 6 -36.46 21.59 6.50
CA PHE A 6 -35.25 20.88 6.78
C PHE A 6 -34.15 21.52 5.91
N LEU A 7 -33.61 22.61 6.42
CA LEU A 7 -32.47 23.27 5.85
C LEU A 7 -31.29 22.29 6.11
N PHE A 8 -30.98 21.47 5.11
CA PHE A 8 -29.69 20.78 5.07
C PHE A 8 -28.63 21.88 5.07
N LEU A 9 -28.18 22.23 6.24
CA LEU A 9 -26.95 22.99 6.41
C LEU A 9 -25.84 22.14 5.75
N PHE A 10 -25.52 22.45 4.50
CA PHE A 10 -24.24 22.13 3.91
C PHE A 10 -23.20 22.88 4.76
N ILE A 11 -22.82 22.28 5.89
CA ILE A 11 -21.61 22.66 6.57
C ILE A 11 -20.52 22.33 5.57
N PRO A 12 -19.78 23.30 5.02
CA PRO A 12 -18.57 22.97 4.28
C PRO A 12 -17.67 22.25 5.29
N PHE A 13 -17.61 20.93 5.19
CA PHE A 13 -16.55 20.18 5.81
C PHE A 13 -15.28 20.74 5.17
N ASN A 14 -14.66 21.69 5.84
CA ASN A 14 -13.28 22.01 5.56
C ASN A 14 -12.54 20.71 5.82
N PHE A 15 -12.29 19.96 4.74
CA PHE A 15 -11.31 18.89 4.76
C PHE A 15 -10.03 19.54 5.25
N PHE A 16 -9.66 19.26 6.48
CA PHE A 16 -8.30 19.51 6.94
C PHE A 16 -7.39 18.97 5.84
N GLY A 17 -6.60 19.88 5.28
CA GLY A 17 -5.74 19.56 4.16
C GLY A 17 -4.95 18.31 4.51
N ALA A 18 -4.97 17.34 3.62
CA ALA A 18 -4.03 16.24 3.69
C ALA A 18 -2.66 16.87 3.80
N ASP A 19 -1.88 16.47 4.81
CA ASP A 19 -0.50 16.93 4.97
C ASP A 19 0.19 16.91 3.61
N GLU A 20 0.79 18.03 3.24
CA GLU A 20 1.44 18.17 1.95
C GLU A 20 2.50 17.06 1.84
N LEU A 21 2.41 16.26 0.80
CA LEU A 21 3.30 15.12 0.59
C LEU A 21 4.72 15.64 0.42
N SER A 22 5.57 15.42 1.40
CA SER A 22 6.97 15.87 1.37
C SER A 22 7.91 14.70 1.08
N CYS A 23 8.68 14.81 0.00
CA CYS A 23 9.77 13.90 -0.34
C CYS A 23 11.16 14.50 0.03
N GLY A 24 11.25 15.12 1.21
CA GLY A 24 12.51 15.63 1.74
C GLY A 24 13.05 16.82 0.95
N THR A 25 14.17 16.65 0.23
CA THR A 25 14.81 17.72 -0.53
C THR A 25 14.37 17.80 -1.99
N ILE A 26 13.57 16.89 -2.45
CA ILE A 26 13.07 16.80 -3.83
C ILE A 26 11.54 16.75 -3.82
N GLU A 27 10.93 17.04 -4.97
CA GLU A 27 9.51 16.79 -5.17
C GLU A 27 9.24 15.29 -5.33
N CYS A 28 8.09 14.84 -4.80
CA CYS A 28 7.65 13.46 -5.03
C CYS A 28 7.34 13.25 -6.51
N GLU A 29 7.86 12.19 -7.09
CA GLU A 29 7.50 11.79 -8.44
C GLU A 29 6.02 11.42 -8.51
N ASN A 30 5.35 11.83 -9.58
CA ASN A 30 3.96 11.45 -9.80
C ASN A 30 3.87 9.93 -10.02
N PHE A 31 3.06 9.26 -9.21
CA PHE A 31 2.88 7.81 -9.27
C PHE A 31 1.40 7.46 -9.39
N LYS A 32 1.06 6.71 -10.45
CA LYS A 32 -0.30 6.23 -10.66
C LYS A 32 -0.43 4.79 -10.18
N VAL A 33 -1.14 4.62 -9.08
CA VAL A 33 -1.42 3.30 -8.49
C VAL A 33 -2.20 2.40 -9.46
N ASN A 34 -1.72 1.18 -9.66
CA ASN A 34 -2.41 0.13 -10.40
C ASN A 34 -2.40 -1.19 -9.61
N ILE A 35 -3.45 -1.43 -8.84
CA ILE A 35 -3.62 -2.68 -8.08
C ILE A 35 -4.41 -3.75 -8.86
N TYR A 36 -4.78 -3.51 -10.12
CA TYR A 36 -5.63 -4.41 -10.91
C TYR A 36 -4.85 -5.34 -11.83
N ASN A 37 -3.57 -5.08 -12.07
CA ASN A 37 -2.72 -5.89 -12.92
C ASN A 37 -1.97 -6.95 -12.08
N ASN A 38 -2.46 -8.18 -12.08
CA ASN A 38 -1.85 -9.27 -11.31
C ASN A 38 -0.39 -9.53 -11.72
N ALA A 39 -0.03 -9.37 -13.00
CA ALA A 39 1.36 -9.58 -13.43
C ALA A 39 2.32 -8.54 -12.82
N GLU A 40 1.91 -7.27 -12.75
CA GLU A 40 2.69 -6.22 -12.07
C GLU A 40 2.82 -6.49 -10.57
N LEU A 41 1.73 -6.94 -9.92
CA LEU A 41 1.76 -7.29 -8.51
C LEU A 41 2.61 -8.53 -8.21
N GLN A 42 2.60 -9.54 -9.08
CA GLN A 42 3.48 -10.71 -8.98
C GLN A 42 4.95 -10.32 -9.13
N ASN A 43 5.28 -9.43 -10.07
CA ASN A 43 6.64 -8.88 -10.20
C ASN A 43 7.04 -8.10 -8.94
N GLY A 44 6.15 -7.28 -8.41
CA GLY A 44 6.37 -6.55 -7.16
C GLY A 44 6.58 -7.47 -5.97
N LEU A 45 5.78 -8.55 -5.84
CA LEU A 45 5.97 -9.59 -4.85
C LEU A 45 7.35 -10.26 -4.99
N SER A 46 7.73 -10.64 -6.22
CA SER A 46 9.04 -11.25 -6.47
C SER A 46 10.17 -10.32 -6.05
N THR A 47 10.09 -9.05 -6.40
CA THR A 47 11.07 -8.03 -6.00
C THR A 47 11.11 -7.88 -4.47
N TYR A 48 9.96 -7.83 -3.81
CA TYR A 48 9.88 -7.75 -2.36
C TYR A 48 10.54 -8.98 -1.69
N MET A 49 10.23 -10.19 -2.14
CA MET A 49 10.77 -11.41 -1.56
C MET A 49 12.29 -11.50 -1.73
N ASN A 50 12.83 -11.06 -2.86
CA ASN A 50 14.25 -11.15 -3.15
C ASN A 50 15.10 -10.05 -2.49
N TYR A 51 14.55 -8.84 -2.30
CA TYR A 51 15.35 -7.67 -1.88
C TYR A 51 14.92 -7.07 -0.55
N CYS A 52 13.70 -7.29 -0.11
CA CYS A 52 13.13 -6.60 1.06
C CYS A 52 12.83 -7.55 2.23
N TYR A 53 12.34 -8.76 1.93
CA TYR A 53 11.82 -9.69 2.94
C TYR A 53 12.89 -10.15 3.95
N GLY A 54 14.15 -10.15 3.59
CA GLY A 54 15.23 -10.47 4.56
C GLY A 54 15.31 -9.53 5.76
N CYS A 55 14.82 -8.29 5.61
CA CYS A 55 14.86 -7.27 6.66
C CYS A 55 13.49 -6.73 7.06
N HIS A 56 12.49 -6.78 6.18
CA HIS A 56 11.17 -6.18 6.39
C HIS A 56 10.07 -7.23 6.38
N SER A 57 9.33 -7.35 7.47
CA SER A 57 8.12 -8.17 7.55
C SER A 57 6.92 -7.53 6.85
N LEU A 58 5.94 -8.37 6.49
CA LEU A 58 4.54 -7.99 6.23
C LEU A 58 3.66 -8.68 7.30
N LYS A 59 3.81 -8.26 8.53
CA LYS A 59 3.29 -8.97 9.72
C LYS A 59 1.75 -9.05 9.82
N TYR A 60 1.01 -8.34 8.96
CA TYR A 60 -0.45 -8.45 8.88
C TYR A 60 -0.92 -9.19 7.63
N SER A 61 0.01 -9.66 6.80
CA SER A 61 -0.28 -10.43 5.58
C SER A 61 0.03 -11.90 5.78
N ARG A 62 -0.77 -12.77 5.16
CA ARG A 62 -0.53 -14.21 5.13
C ARG A 62 -0.07 -14.62 3.74
N TYR A 63 0.87 -15.56 3.65
CA TYR A 63 1.33 -16.10 2.38
C TYR A 63 0.17 -16.59 1.51
N LYS A 64 -0.74 -17.39 2.09
CA LYS A 64 -1.90 -17.93 1.38
C LYS A 64 -2.79 -16.85 0.77
N ARG A 65 -3.07 -15.77 1.51
CA ARG A 65 -3.91 -14.66 1.01
C ARG A 65 -3.30 -14.00 -0.21
N ILE A 66 -1.99 -13.72 -0.18
CA ILE A 66 -1.30 -13.12 -1.31
C ILE A 66 -1.29 -14.06 -2.52
N ALA A 67 -1.04 -15.36 -2.29
CA ALA A 67 -1.06 -16.36 -3.36
C ALA A 67 -2.45 -16.42 -4.05
N GLU A 68 -3.53 -16.46 -3.26
CA GLU A 68 -4.91 -16.51 -3.77
C GLU A 68 -5.29 -15.23 -4.53
N ASP A 69 -5.03 -14.06 -3.95
CA ASP A 69 -5.38 -12.77 -4.55
C ASP A 69 -4.61 -12.47 -5.85
N LEU A 70 -3.37 -12.95 -5.94
CA LEU A 70 -2.52 -12.79 -7.11
C LEU A 70 -2.59 -13.98 -8.09
N GLU A 71 -3.49 -14.94 -7.86
CA GLU A 71 -3.69 -16.11 -8.73
C GLU A 71 -2.42 -16.95 -8.92
N ILE A 72 -1.58 -17.05 -7.87
CA ILE A 72 -0.38 -17.88 -7.87
C ILE A 72 -0.74 -19.25 -7.28
N PRO A 73 -0.53 -20.37 -8.01
CA PRO A 73 -0.73 -21.70 -7.45
C PRO A 73 0.05 -21.87 -6.15
N ILE A 74 -0.64 -22.34 -5.10
CA ILE A 74 -0.06 -22.38 -3.76
C ILE A 74 1.20 -23.26 -3.68
N GLU A 75 1.26 -24.32 -4.48
CA GLU A 75 2.42 -25.22 -4.56
C GLU A 75 3.65 -24.47 -5.10
N LEU A 76 3.46 -23.63 -6.14
CA LEU A 76 4.53 -22.79 -6.67
C LEU A 76 4.94 -21.70 -5.69
N TYR A 77 3.97 -21.14 -4.97
CA TYR A 77 4.25 -20.12 -3.95
C TYR A 77 5.12 -20.71 -2.83
N VAL A 78 4.73 -21.85 -2.30
CA VAL A 78 5.45 -22.56 -1.23
C VAL A 78 6.86 -22.94 -1.66
N SER A 79 7.03 -23.52 -2.87
CA SER A 79 8.32 -24.03 -3.33
C SER A 79 9.31 -22.92 -3.70
N ASN A 80 8.86 -21.70 -4.02
CA ASN A 80 9.71 -20.64 -4.56
C ASN A 80 9.78 -19.37 -3.72
N LEU A 81 8.79 -19.12 -2.84
CA LEU A 81 8.66 -17.85 -2.11
C LEU A 81 8.58 -18.02 -0.59
N ILE A 82 8.47 -19.24 -0.06
CA ILE A 82 8.61 -19.49 1.38
C ILE A 82 9.98 -20.13 1.59
N TYR A 83 10.92 -19.36 2.14
CA TYR A 83 12.32 -19.76 2.28
C TYR A 83 12.64 -20.45 3.61
N ASP A 84 11.65 -20.58 4.48
CA ASP A 84 11.75 -21.21 5.78
C ASP A 84 10.68 -22.29 5.95
N ASP A 85 10.51 -22.83 7.16
CA ASP A 85 9.50 -23.83 7.49
C ASP A 85 8.09 -23.25 7.69
N SER A 86 7.87 -21.99 7.33
CA SER A 86 6.58 -21.32 7.48
C SER A 86 5.50 -21.98 6.63
N LYS A 87 4.29 -22.07 7.20
CA LYS A 87 3.12 -22.62 6.51
C LYS A 87 2.37 -21.54 5.75
N PRO A 88 1.66 -21.85 4.66
CA PRO A 88 0.91 -20.87 3.88
C PRO A 88 -0.08 -20.02 4.69
N GLY A 89 -0.63 -20.57 5.78
CA GLY A 89 -1.55 -19.86 6.67
C GLY A 89 -0.87 -18.92 7.66
N GLU A 90 0.44 -18.93 7.78
CA GLU A 90 1.19 -18.09 8.70
C GLU A 90 1.37 -16.67 8.16
N LEU A 91 1.73 -15.77 9.07
CA LEU A 91 2.01 -14.37 8.74
C LEU A 91 3.42 -14.24 8.18
N MET A 92 3.63 -13.29 7.27
CA MET A 92 4.93 -13.02 6.66
C MET A 92 5.82 -12.24 7.62
N GLN A 93 6.45 -12.95 8.54
CA GLN A 93 7.34 -12.39 9.55
C GLN A 93 8.75 -12.91 9.37
N ILE A 94 9.72 -11.99 9.41
CA ILE A 94 11.15 -12.33 9.39
C ILE A 94 11.62 -12.79 10.78
N SER A 95 12.70 -13.54 10.80
CA SER A 95 13.34 -14.04 12.04
C SER A 95 14.20 -12.98 12.75
N LEU A 96 14.49 -11.85 12.11
CA LEU A 96 15.33 -10.78 12.69
C LEU A 96 14.61 -10.15 13.90
N ASN A 97 15.16 -10.34 15.09
CA ASN A 97 14.67 -9.69 16.30
C ASN A 97 15.13 -8.24 16.40
N LYS A 98 14.48 -7.45 17.27
CA LYS A 98 14.76 -6.01 17.37
C LYS A 98 16.15 -5.70 17.92
N GLU A 99 16.66 -6.50 18.84
CA GLU A 99 17.96 -6.28 19.47
C GLU A 99 19.09 -6.49 18.44
N ASP A 100 19.01 -7.58 17.71
CA ASP A 100 19.97 -7.87 16.63
C ASP A 100 19.88 -6.83 15.51
N ALA A 101 18.66 -6.40 15.15
CA ALA A 101 18.46 -5.35 14.16
C ALA A 101 19.16 -4.04 14.54
N VAL A 102 19.02 -3.60 15.80
CA VAL A 102 19.71 -2.39 16.28
C VAL A 102 21.22 -2.58 16.28
N ASN A 103 21.70 -3.75 16.72
CA ASN A 103 23.13 -4.02 16.80
C ASN A 103 23.81 -4.12 15.42
N TRP A 104 23.13 -4.70 14.43
CA TRP A 104 23.72 -4.95 13.10
C TRP A 104 23.44 -3.83 12.11
N LEU A 105 22.24 -3.24 12.17
CA LEU A 105 21.78 -2.25 11.18
C LEU A 105 21.75 -0.82 11.73
N GLY A 106 21.94 -0.65 13.05
CA GLY A 106 21.80 0.65 13.71
C GLY A 106 20.36 1.12 13.88
N ALA A 107 19.37 0.41 13.33
CA ALA A 107 17.95 0.70 13.45
C ALA A 107 17.11 -0.56 13.22
N VAL A 108 15.89 -0.56 13.73
CA VAL A 108 14.92 -1.64 13.44
C VAL A 108 14.25 -1.35 12.10
N PRO A 109 14.37 -2.24 11.09
CA PRO A 109 13.62 -2.10 9.84
C PRO A 109 12.10 -2.08 10.12
N PRO A 110 11.36 -1.12 9.57
CA PRO A 110 9.92 -1.06 9.75
C PRO A 110 9.21 -2.23 9.05
N ASP A 111 8.06 -2.62 9.59
CA ASP A 111 7.11 -3.50 8.90
C ASP A 111 6.48 -2.76 7.71
N LEU A 112 6.47 -3.36 6.52
CA LEU A 112 6.01 -2.69 5.32
C LEU A 112 4.52 -2.88 5.02
N THR A 113 3.78 -3.64 5.82
CA THR A 113 2.37 -3.94 5.52
C THR A 113 1.53 -2.67 5.31
N LEU A 114 1.73 -1.65 6.13
CA LEU A 114 0.92 -0.42 6.10
C LEU A 114 1.70 0.82 5.61
N GLU A 115 2.95 0.67 5.21
CA GLU A 115 3.79 1.81 4.81
C GLU A 115 3.20 2.61 3.64
N ALA A 116 2.56 1.96 2.67
CA ALA A 116 1.92 2.65 1.55
C ALA A 116 0.70 3.51 1.96
N ARG A 117 0.10 3.24 3.12
CA ARG A 117 -0.96 4.08 3.69
C ARG A 117 -0.41 5.24 4.53
N VAL A 118 0.72 5.03 5.17
CA VAL A 118 1.38 6.04 6.04
C VAL A 118 2.15 7.06 5.20
N ARG A 119 2.99 6.56 4.28
CA ARG A 119 3.93 7.37 3.50
C ARG A 119 3.37 7.84 2.16
N LYS A 120 2.29 7.23 1.66
CA LYS A 120 1.72 7.34 0.32
C LYS A 120 2.60 6.67 -0.77
N PRO A 121 1.98 6.20 -1.86
CA PRO A 121 2.69 5.49 -2.94
C PRO A 121 3.77 6.33 -3.63
N GLU A 122 3.51 7.62 -3.86
CA GLU A 122 4.44 8.56 -4.49
C GLU A 122 5.73 8.70 -3.68
N TRP A 123 5.61 8.74 -2.36
CA TRP A 123 6.76 8.80 -1.46
C TRP A 123 7.60 7.53 -1.56
N ILE A 124 6.96 6.35 -1.52
CA ILE A 124 7.67 5.05 -1.60
C ILE A 124 8.38 4.93 -2.93
N TYR A 125 7.69 5.22 -4.03
CA TYR A 125 8.27 5.15 -5.37
C TYR A 125 9.48 6.06 -5.51
N THR A 126 9.36 7.31 -5.08
CA THR A 126 10.46 8.28 -5.11
C THR A 126 11.61 7.86 -4.20
N TYR A 127 11.30 7.37 -2.99
CA TYR A 127 12.30 6.90 -2.04
C TYR A 127 13.17 5.77 -2.61
N LEU A 128 12.55 4.75 -3.20
CA LEU A 128 13.25 3.58 -3.75
C LEU A 128 14.24 3.96 -4.87
N LYS A 129 13.98 5.07 -5.57
CA LYS A 129 14.80 5.56 -6.69
C LYS A 129 15.84 6.61 -6.30
N SER A 130 15.79 7.15 -5.08
CA SER A 130 16.53 8.35 -4.67
C SER A 130 17.76 8.06 -3.82
N PHE A 131 18.27 6.85 -3.85
CA PHE A 131 19.54 6.52 -3.21
C PHE A 131 20.74 7.10 -3.98
N TYR A 132 21.74 7.57 -3.25
CA TYR A 132 22.97 8.09 -3.80
C TYR A 132 24.18 7.75 -2.92
N SER A 133 25.39 7.74 -3.49
CA SER A 133 26.63 7.48 -2.76
C SER A 133 26.95 8.60 -1.78
N ASP A 134 27.19 8.25 -0.51
CA ASP A 134 27.57 9.16 0.57
C ASP A 134 28.54 8.46 1.52
N SER A 135 29.83 8.72 1.35
CA SER A 135 30.92 8.10 2.13
C SER A 135 30.90 8.49 3.63
N SER A 136 30.12 9.48 4.02
CA SER A 136 29.93 9.85 5.42
C SER A 136 28.98 8.90 6.18
N ARG A 137 28.26 8.04 5.47
CA ARG A 137 27.27 7.10 6.03
C ARG A 137 27.87 5.72 6.25
N PRO A 138 27.36 4.97 7.25
CA PRO A 138 27.86 3.62 7.58
C PRO A 138 27.85 2.63 6.40
N TYR A 139 26.84 2.73 5.52
CA TYR A 139 26.69 1.87 4.34
C TYR A 139 27.14 2.54 3.03
N GLY A 140 27.83 3.70 3.10
CA GLY A 140 28.30 4.42 1.92
C GLY A 140 27.20 5.05 1.07
N VAL A 141 25.95 5.09 1.56
CA VAL A 141 24.79 5.58 0.82
C VAL A 141 23.88 6.46 1.68
N ASN A 142 23.15 7.35 1.03
CA ASN A 142 22.11 8.18 1.65
C ASN A 142 20.91 8.29 0.68
N ASN A 143 19.87 9.01 1.08
CA ASN A 143 18.64 9.12 0.29
C ASN A 143 18.15 10.57 0.26
N LEU A 144 17.70 11.04 -0.91
CA LEU A 144 17.22 12.42 -1.09
C LEU A 144 15.86 12.66 -0.42
N VAL A 145 15.02 11.62 -0.36
CA VAL A 145 13.69 11.67 0.28
C VAL A 145 13.79 11.58 1.80
N TYR A 146 14.70 10.73 2.29
CA TYR A 146 14.88 10.51 3.73
C TYR A 146 16.35 10.60 4.11
N LYS A 147 16.77 11.79 4.55
CA LYS A 147 18.16 12.03 4.97
C LYS A 147 18.57 11.16 6.15
N ASN A 148 19.84 10.80 6.17
CA ASN A 148 20.46 9.98 7.21
C ASN A 148 19.83 8.57 7.30
N VAL A 149 19.44 8.03 6.15
CA VAL A 149 18.88 6.69 6.06
C VAL A 149 19.85 5.65 6.67
N SER A 150 19.31 4.70 7.43
CA SER A 150 20.05 3.55 7.96
C SER A 150 19.87 2.29 7.10
N MET A 151 19.03 2.34 6.08
CA MET A 151 18.84 1.27 5.11
C MET A 151 19.97 1.30 4.07
N PRO A 152 20.69 0.19 3.84
CA PRO A 152 21.61 0.08 2.72
C PRO A 152 20.86 0.14 1.38
N HIS A 153 21.54 0.49 0.30
CA HIS A 153 20.94 0.49 -1.03
C HIS A 153 20.85 -0.94 -1.59
N VAL A 154 19.86 -1.71 -1.13
CA VAL A 154 19.67 -3.13 -1.51
C VAL A 154 19.31 -3.31 -2.99
N LEU A 155 18.92 -2.25 -3.69
CA LEU A 155 18.53 -2.26 -5.10
C LEU A 155 19.64 -1.75 -6.03
N GLU A 156 20.85 -1.51 -5.52
CA GLU A 156 21.98 -0.94 -6.27
C GLU A 156 22.33 -1.80 -7.50
N ASP A 157 22.39 -3.12 -7.33
CA ASP A 157 22.70 -4.04 -8.43
C ASP A 157 21.61 -4.00 -9.53
N LEU A 158 20.33 -3.90 -9.15
CA LEU A 158 19.24 -3.74 -10.11
C LEU A 158 19.35 -2.39 -10.84
N GLN A 159 19.60 -1.31 -10.11
CA GLN A 159 19.72 0.02 -10.68
C GLN A 159 20.89 0.12 -11.66
N ASN A 160 22.01 -0.57 -11.40
CA ASN A 160 23.19 -0.56 -12.24
C ASN A 160 23.11 -1.53 -13.43
N SER A 161 22.35 -2.61 -13.33
CA SER A 161 22.25 -3.64 -14.35
C SER A 161 21.11 -3.46 -15.34
N MET A 162 20.07 -2.74 -14.95
CA MET A 162 18.88 -2.52 -15.77
C MET A 162 18.95 -1.20 -16.54
N SER A 163 18.13 -1.08 -17.61
CA SER A 163 17.83 0.24 -18.18
C SER A 163 17.04 1.07 -17.17
N GLU A 164 17.12 2.39 -17.25
CA GLU A 164 16.36 3.30 -16.38
C GLU A 164 14.85 3.01 -16.44
N ASN A 165 14.33 2.72 -17.64
CA ASN A 165 12.91 2.40 -17.82
C ASN A 165 12.52 1.08 -17.14
N ASP A 166 13.36 0.04 -17.23
CA ASP A 166 13.09 -1.25 -16.60
C ASP A 166 13.19 -1.15 -15.07
N PHE A 167 14.17 -0.40 -14.57
CA PHE A 167 14.29 -0.12 -13.15
C PHE A 167 13.07 0.65 -12.63
N ASN A 168 12.67 1.71 -13.32
CA ASN A 168 11.47 2.49 -12.97
C ASN A 168 10.21 1.62 -12.95
N LYS A 169 10.07 0.72 -13.92
CA LYS A 169 8.96 -0.24 -13.96
C LYS A 169 9.01 -1.21 -12.78
N THR A 170 10.17 -1.77 -12.46
CA THR A 170 10.34 -2.67 -11.31
C THR A 170 10.00 -1.97 -10.00
N MET A 171 10.40 -0.72 -9.81
CA MET A 171 10.04 0.08 -8.63
C MET A 171 8.53 0.40 -8.60
N ALA A 172 7.92 0.61 -9.74
CA ALA A 172 6.47 0.80 -9.85
C ALA A 172 5.71 -0.49 -9.46
N ASP A 173 6.15 -1.64 -9.97
CA ASP A 173 5.55 -2.95 -9.64
C ASP A 173 5.66 -3.24 -8.14
N LEU A 174 6.84 -3.00 -7.54
CA LEU A 174 7.06 -3.12 -6.10
C LEU A 174 6.17 -2.17 -5.29
N THR A 175 6.06 -0.91 -5.71
CA THR A 175 5.19 0.08 -5.05
C THR A 175 3.73 -0.33 -5.13
N ASN A 176 3.24 -0.77 -6.30
CA ASN A 176 1.89 -1.29 -6.47
C ASN A 176 1.61 -2.51 -5.57
N PHE A 177 2.58 -3.41 -5.43
CA PHE A 177 2.48 -4.54 -4.51
C PHE A 177 2.33 -4.08 -3.05
N LEU A 178 3.13 -3.11 -2.60
CA LEU A 178 3.03 -2.57 -1.24
C LEU A 178 1.69 -1.83 -1.02
N VAL A 179 1.15 -1.16 -2.03
CA VAL A 179 -0.19 -0.57 -1.98
C VAL A 179 -1.25 -1.66 -1.82
N TYR A 180 -1.18 -2.72 -2.64
CA TYR A 180 -2.08 -3.86 -2.54
C TYR A 180 -2.03 -4.49 -1.13
N VAL A 181 -0.84 -4.77 -0.61
CA VAL A 181 -0.66 -5.36 0.74
C VAL A 181 -1.26 -4.49 1.83
N SER A 182 -1.20 -3.17 1.68
CA SER A 182 -1.74 -2.22 2.67
C SER A 182 -3.27 -2.16 2.69
N ASP A 183 -3.94 -2.58 1.63
CA ASP A 183 -5.41 -2.67 1.53
C ASP A 183 -5.84 -3.74 0.50
N PRO A 184 -5.67 -5.03 0.82
CA PRO A 184 -5.96 -6.12 -0.12
C PRO A 184 -7.43 -6.20 -0.51
N SER A 185 -8.34 -5.66 0.30
CA SER A 185 -9.78 -5.63 0.01
C SER A 185 -10.23 -4.44 -0.86
N ALA A 186 -9.30 -3.58 -1.29
CA ALA A 186 -9.65 -2.37 -2.04
C ALA A 186 -10.40 -2.66 -3.34
N ARG A 187 -9.99 -3.69 -4.09
CA ARG A 187 -10.64 -4.14 -5.33
C ARG A 187 -12.10 -4.55 -5.09
N GLU A 188 -12.31 -5.47 -4.14
CA GLU A 188 -13.63 -6.01 -3.79
C GLU A 188 -14.55 -4.89 -3.28
N ARG A 189 -14.02 -4.04 -2.42
CA ARG A 189 -14.77 -2.91 -1.85
C ARG A 189 -15.23 -1.92 -2.91
N GLN A 190 -14.39 -1.61 -3.91
CA GLN A 190 -14.77 -0.71 -4.99
C GLN A 190 -15.85 -1.31 -5.88
N GLN A 191 -15.75 -2.60 -6.21
CA GLN A 191 -16.77 -3.29 -7.00
C GLN A 191 -18.09 -3.39 -6.24
N LEU A 192 -18.06 -3.84 -4.98
CA LEU A 192 -19.25 -3.97 -4.14
C LEU A 192 -19.92 -2.61 -3.88
N GLY A 193 -19.11 -1.55 -3.74
CA GLY A 193 -19.59 -0.20 -3.47
C GLY A 193 -20.61 0.31 -4.49
N VAL A 194 -20.43 0.00 -5.77
CA VAL A 194 -21.38 0.37 -6.83
C VAL A 194 -22.76 -0.27 -6.58
N TYR A 195 -22.78 -1.56 -6.28
CA TYR A 195 -24.03 -2.29 -5.99
C TYR A 195 -24.72 -1.76 -4.73
N VAL A 196 -23.94 -1.47 -3.70
CA VAL A 196 -24.46 -0.86 -2.45
C VAL A 196 -25.09 0.51 -2.72
N LEU A 197 -24.45 1.36 -3.51
CA LEU A 197 -25.00 2.67 -3.87
C LEU A 197 -26.29 2.56 -4.68
N LEU A 198 -26.37 1.64 -5.65
CA LEU A 198 -27.58 1.37 -6.42
C LEU A 198 -28.72 0.88 -5.52
N PHE A 199 -28.43 -0.07 -4.62
CA PHE A 199 -29.40 -0.55 -3.65
C PHE A 199 -29.94 0.59 -2.75
N LEU A 200 -29.06 1.41 -2.20
CA LEU A 200 -29.45 2.52 -1.34
C LEU A 200 -30.28 3.56 -2.09
N LEU A 201 -29.99 3.81 -3.35
CA LEU A 201 -30.78 4.71 -4.19
C LEU A 201 -32.21 4.19 -4.38
N LEU A 202 -32.37 2.93 -4.75
CA LEU A 202 -33.68 2.28 -4.90
C LEU A 202 -34.44 2.25 -3.57
N PHE A 203 -33.76 1.84 -2.49
CA PHE A 203 -34.36 1.81 -1.16
C PHE A 203 -34.86 3.19 -0.72
N THR A 204 -34.05 4.22 -0.95
CA THR A 204 -34.42 5.61 -0.63
C THR A 204 -35.63 6.06 -1.44
N ALA A 205 -35.73 5.69 -2.74
CA ALA A 205 -36.88 6.01 -3.58
C ALA A 205 -38.16 5.37 -3.03
N PHE A 206 -38.15 4.09 -2.66
CA PHE A 206 -39.30 3.41 -2.07
C PHE A 206 -39.67 3.99 -0.70
N ALA A 207 -38.67 4.24 0.15
CA ALA A 207 -38.92 4.88 1.45
C ALA A 207 -39.53 6.27 1.30
N PHE A 208 -39.12 7.04 0.31
CA PHE A 208 -39.69 8.33 0.00
C PHE A 208 -41.13 8.23 -0.50
N LEU A 209 -41.46 7.27 -1.36
CA LEU A 209 -42.82 7.02 -1.82
C LEU A 209 -43.75 6.64 -0.64
N LEU A 210 -43.28 5.76 0.23
CA LEU A 210 -43.98 5.35 1.44
C LEU A 210 -44.19 6.55 2.39
N TYR A 211 -43.16 7.36 2.61
CA TYR A 211 -43.31 8.60 3.40
C TYR A 211 -44.35 9.55 2.82
N ARG A 212 -44.39 9.70 1.50
CA ARG A 212 -45.43 10.53 0.84
C ARG A 212 -46.82 9.99 1.07
N GLU A 213 -47.02 8.67 1.05
CA GLU A 213 -48.32 8.06 1.28
C GLU A 213 -48.81 8.27 2.72
N TYR A 214 -47.97 7.96 3.71
CA TYR A 214 -48.33 8.25 5.11
C TYR A 214 -48.61 9.73 5.39
N LYS A 215 -47.92 10.63 4.74
CA LYS A 215 -48.16 12.06 4.87
C LYS A 215 -49.53 12.49 4.31
N LYS A 216 -50.11 11.78 3.34
CA LYS A 216 -51.45 12.05 2.83
C LYS A 216 -52.51 11.62 3.85
N GLU A 217 -52.32 10.48 4.50
CA GLU A 217 -53.28 9.96 5.49
C GLU A 217 -53.33 10.80 6.78
N LEU A 218 -52.26 11.49 7.11
CA LEU A 218 -52.14 12.33 8.29
C LEU A 218 -52.72 13.75 8.10
N LYS A 219 -53.22 14.08 6.90
CA LYS A 219 -53.90 15.33 6.58
C LYS A 219 -55.41 15.12 6.50
#